data_f4e917d4bb3aae32c361f7308aa77633
#
_entry.id   f4e917d4bb3aae32c361f7308aa77633
#
_cell.length_a   1.000
_cell.length_b   1.000
_cell.length_c   1.000
_cell.angle_alpha   90.00
_cell.angle_beta   90.00
_cell.angle_gamma   90.00
#
_symmetry.space_group_name_H-M   'P 1'
#
loop_
_entity.id
_entity.type
_entity.pdbx_description
1 polymer ?
#
loop_
_entity_poly.entity_id
_entity_poly.type
_entity_poly.pdbx_seq_one_letter_code
_entity_poly.pdbx_strand_id
1 'polypeptide(L)'
;DTILVSIMTANNEIGTIQAIPELASLVKANSRAVFHTDAVQAYGQIPIDITKMNVDLLSASAHKFYGPKGVGFLYIREGVNLPSFHHGGKQESGLRAGTENVPALVGMGKAAQLVNEILMEKSNMMSQLRDYMIHRIEQEIPYCHLNGSRRKRLPNNINISFSFVDGETIVILLDMEGICVSAGSACNAGQSITSHVIEAIGLTGSLARGTVRFTLSSHTTKEEIDRTVDALKEIIEKNRNLNAKYHIFLENNRH
;
A
#
# COMPACT_ATOMS: atom_id res chain seq x y z
N ASP A 1 8.64 -18.38 -23.80
CA ASP A 1 9.96 -17.99 -23.27
C ASP A 1 9.90 -17.34 -21.87
N THR A 2 8.70 -17.02 -21.36
CA THR A 2 8.53 -16.47 -20.00
C THR A 2 8.80 -17.57 -18.96
N ILE A 3 9.74 -17.32 -18.05
CA ILE A 3 10.14 -18.26 -17.00
C ILE A 3 9.61 -17.87 -15.60
N LEU A 4 9.26 -16.58 -15.41
CA LEU A 4 8.76 -16.03 -14.15
C LEU A 4 7.68 -15.00 -14.44
N VAL A 5 6.57 -15.11 -13.73
CA VAL A 5 5.54 -14.07 -13.62
C VAL A 5 5.50 -13.59 -12.18
N SER A 6 5.71 -12.30 -11.95
CA SER A 6 5.71 -11.69 -10.62
C SER A 6 4.68 -10.58 -10.56
N ILE A 7 3.67 -10.74 -9.69
CA ILE A 7 2.58 -9.77 -9.51
C ILE A 7 2.37 -9.55 -8.01
N MET A 8 2.36 -8.29 -7.56
CA MET A 8 2.10 -7.98 -6.15
C MET A 8 0.67 -8.36 -5.74
N THR A 9 0.48 -8.89 -4.56
CA THR A 9 -0.86 -9.22 -4.03
C THR A 9 -1.70 -7.96 -3.83
N ALA A 10 -1.08 -6.88 -3.36
CA ALA A 10 -1.74 -5.58 -3.23
C ALA A 10 -0.75 -4.45 -3.49
N ASN A 11 -1.23 -3.40 -4.13
CA ASN A 11 -0.40 -2.25 -4.44
C ASN A 11 -0.15 -1.39 -3.20
N ASN A 12 1.09 -0.97 -3.00
CA ASN A 12 1.55 -0.21 -1.84
C ASN A 12 1.11 1.26 -1.82
N GLU A 13 0.69 1.81 -2.95
CA GLU A 13 0.24 3.21 -3.04
C GLU A 13 -1.28 3.29 -2.98
N ILE A 14 -1.98 2.68 -3.92
CA ILE A 14 -3.43 2.77 -4.07
C ILE A 14 -4.21 1.68 -3.33
N GLY A 15 -3.53 0.73 -2.70
CA GLY A 15 -4.14 -0.31 -1.87
C GLY A 15 -4.96 -1.36 -2.63
N THR A 16 -5.04 -1.31 -3.95
CA THR A 16 -5.81 -2.27 -4.75
C THR A 16 -5.27 -3.69 -4.59
N ILE A 17 -6.15 -4.64 -4.25
CA ILE A 17 -5.85 -6.06 -4.12
C ILE A 17 -6.06 -6.73 -5.48
N GLN A 18 -5.06 -7.49 -5.94
CA GLN A 18 -5.08 -8.21 -7.20
C GLN A 18 -5.75 -9.58 -7.06
N ALA A 19 -6.28 -10.09 -8.15
CA ALA A 19 -6.91 -11.41 -8.24
C ALA A 19 -5.83 -12.51 -8.40
N ILE A 20 -4.95 -12.67 -7.39
CA ILE A 20 -3.78 -13.57 -7.48
C ILE A 20 -4.18 -15.03 -7.76
N PRO A 21 -5.21 -15.63 -7.12
CA PRO A 21 -5.61 -17.02 -7.41
C PRO A 21 -5.96 -17.24 -8.88
N GLU A 22 -6.73 -16.32 -9.46
CA GLU A 22 -7.16 -16.38 -10.85
C GLU A 22 -5.98 -16.17 -11.81
N LEU A 23 -5.12 -15.20 -11.51
CA LEU A 23 -3.92 -14.91 -12.33
C LEU A 23 -2.93 -16.06 -12.27
N ALA A 24 -2.65 -16.62 -11.09
CA ALA A 24 -1.76 -17.77 -10.94
C ALA A 24 -2.31 -19.00 -11.69
N SER A 25 -3.60 -19.25 -11.59
CA SER A 25 -4.25 -20.36 -12.30
C SER A 25 -4.18 -20.19 -13.82
N LEU A 26 -4.40 -18.96 -14.31
CA LEU A 26 -4.29 -18.63 -15.73
C LEU A 26 -2.86 -18.85 -16.26
N VAL A 27 -1.86 -18.39 -15.53
CA VAL A 27 -0.44 -18.57 -15.90
C VAL A 27 -0.09 -20.05 -15.95
N LYS A 28 -0.47 -20.82 -14.93
CA LYS A 28 -0.17 -22.27 -14.87
C LYS A 28 -0.89 -23.10 -15.93
N ALA A 29 -2.07 -22.68 -16.36
CA ALA A 29 -2.80 -23.33 -17.44
C ALA A 29 -2.15 -23.10 -18.82
N ASN A 30 -1.41 -22.01 -19.00
CA ASN A 30 -0.90 -21.59 -20.30
C ASN A 30 0.65 -21.59 -20.41
N SER A 31 1.37 -21.80 -19.30
CA SER A 31 2.83 -21.78 -19.31
C SER A 31 3.43 -22.65 -18.19
N ARG A 32 4.76 -22.85 -18.27
CA ARG A 32 5.55 -23.46 -17.19
C ARG A 32 6.24 -22.41 -16.31
N ALA A 33 5.90 -21.13 -16.47
CA ALA A 33 6.48 -20.05 -15.70
C ALA A 33 6.18 -20.21 -14.20
N VAL A 34 7.18 -19.97 -13.37
CA VAL A 34 7.02 -19.86 -11.92
C VAL A 34 6.19 -18.62 -11.62
N PHE A 35 5.20 -18.75 -10.73
CA PHE A 35 4.37 -17.61 -10.31
C PHE A 35 4.79 -17.11 -8.93
N HIS A 36 5.31 -15.90 -8.88
CA HIS A 36 5.66 -15.18 -7.67
C HIS A 36 4.63 -14.11 -7.34
N THR A 37 4.33 -13.96 -6.06
CA THR A 37 3.58 -12.79 -5.57
C THR A 37 4.36 -12.05 -4.49
N ASP A 38 4.47 -10.74 -4.62
CA ASP A 38 4.89 -9.86 -3.54
C ASP A 38 3.68 -9.60 -2.63
N ALA A 39 3.72 -10.18 -1.43
CA ALA A 39 2.68 -10.02 -0.41
C ALA A 39 3.09 -9.04 0.71
N VAL A 40 4.13 -8.24 0.51
CA VAL A 40 4.67 -7.31 1.52
C VAL A 40 3.57 -6.40 2.08
N GLN A 41 2.66 -5.90 1.25
CA GLN A 41 1.55 -5.05 1.71
C GLN A 41 0.32 -5.84 2.18
N ALA A 42 0.21 -7.12 1.82
CA ALA A 42 -0.97 -7.92 2.10
C ALA A 42 -0.82 -8.79 3.37
N TYR A 43 0.40 -9.31 3.63
CA TYR A 43 0.65 -10.18 4.77
C TYR A 43 0.39 -9.43 6.08
N GLY A 44 -0.42 -10.03 6.94
CA GLY A 44 -0.85 -9.41 8.19
C GLY A 44 -1.91 -8.31 8.05
N GLN A 45 -2.41 -8.04 6.84
CA GLN A 45 -3.53 -7.12 6.60
C GLN A 45 -4.78 -7.83 6.11
N ILE A 46 -4.60 -8.87 5.29
CA ILE A 46 -5.66 -9.74 4.78
C ILE A 46 -5.24 -11.20 4.92
N PRO A 47 -6.19 -12.16 4.93
CA PRO A 47 -5.86 -13.58 4.96
C PRO A 47 -5.01 -13.99 3.75
N ILE A 48 -3.93 -14.71 4.02
CA ILE A 48 -3.05 -15.30 3.01
C ILE A 48 -3.13 -16.83 3.14
N ASP A 49 -3.61 -17.49 2.09
CA ASP A 49 -3.67 -18.95 1.98
C ASP A 49 -2.93 -19.36 0.69
N ILE A 50 -1.69 -19.78 0.85
CA ILE A 50 -0.82 -20.13 -0.28
C ILE A 50 -1.38 -21.27 -1.14
N THR A 51 -2.18 -22.17 -0.54
CA THR A 51 -2.81 -23.27 -1.27
C THR A 51 -3.91 -22.76 -2.19
N LYS A 52 -4.77 -21.87 -1.68
CA LYS A 52 -5.84 -21.26 -2.48
C LYS A 52 -5.29 -20.26 -3.49
N MET A 53 -4.23 -19.53 -3.14
CA MET A 53 -3.58 -18.58 -4.06
C MET A 53 -2.86 -19.27 -5.21
N ASN A 54 -2.53 -20.57 -5.08
CA ASN A 54 -1.86 -21.37 -6.10
C ASN A 54 -0.52 -20.76 -6.58
N VAL A 55 0.17 -20.02 -5.72
CA VAL A 55 1.47 -19.38 -6.03
C VAL A 55 2.63 -20.34 -5.78
N ASP A 56 3.73 -20.14 -6.49
CA ASP A 56 4.96 -20.92 -6.31
C ASP A 56 5.94 -20.24 -5.37
N LEU A 57 5.94 -18.91 -5.37
CA LEU A 57 6.78 -18.09 -4.53
C LEU A 57 5.94 -16.96 -3.90
N LEU A 58 6.24 -16.62 -2.65
CA LEU A 58 5.63 -15.48 -1.98
C LEU A 58 6.65 -14.76 -1.10
N SER A 59 6.81 -13.46 -1.28
CA SER A 59 7.68 -12.63 -0.45
C SER A 59 6.88 -11.76 0.55
N ALA A 60 7.44 -11.59 1.75
CA ALA A 60 6.91 -10.69 2.77
C ALA A 60 8.04 -10.03 3.58
N SER A 61 7.75 -8.89 4.21
CA SER A 61 8.71 -8.13 5.01
C SER A 61 8.14 -7.84 6.40
N ALA A 62 8.88 -8.21 7.44
CA ALA A 62 8.41 -8.18 8.82
C ALA A 62 7.91 -6.82 9.30
N HIS A 63 8.58 -5.72 8.91
CA HIS A 63 8.22 -4.37 9.33
C HIS A 63 6.86 -3.89 8.81
N LYS A 64 6.23 -4.59 7.86
CA LYS A 64 4.88 -4.29 7.37
C LYS A 64 3.77 -4.93 8.18
N PHE A 65 4.13 -5.86 9.08
CA PHE A 65 3.21 -6.51 10.02
C PHE A 65 3.72 -6.45 11.47
N TYR A 66 4.29 -5.28 11.83
CA TYR A 66 4.77 -4.92 13.18
C TYR A 66 5.99 -5.70 13.67
N GLY A 67 6.71 -6.39 12.79
CA GLY A 67 7.97 -7.05 13.10
C GLY A 67 9.18 -6.14 12.90
N PRO A 68 10.39 -6.65 13.16
CA PRO A 68 11.62 -5.89 13.01
C PRO A 68 11.91 -5.48 11.55
N LYS A 69 12.60 -4.35 11.36
CA LYS A 69 13.20 -3.99 10.07
C LYS A 69 14.37 -4.90 9.72
N GLY A 70 14.68 -5.04 8.44
CA GLY A 70 15.85 -5.79 7.96
C GLY A 70 15.68 -7.32 7.95
N VAL A 71 14.46 -7.82 8.13
CA VAL A 71 14.11 -9.24 8.03
C VAL A 71 12.81 -9.43 7.24
N GLY A 72 12.73 -10.51 6.51
CA GLY A 72 11.57 -10.93 5.74
C GLY A 72 11.68 -12.42 5.41
N PHE A 73 10.74 -12.93 4.65
CA PHE A 73 10.77 -14.33 4.21
C PHE A 73 10.35 -14.48 2.76
N LEU A 74 10.85 -15.54 2.15
CA LEU A 74 10.40 -16.04 0.86
C LEU A 74 9.83 -17.45 1.06
N TYR A 75 8.54 -17.62 0.82
CA TYR A 75 7.94 -18.94 0.67
C TYR A 75 8.33 -19.50 -0.70
N ILE A 76 8.75 -20.75 -0.72
CA ILE A 76 9.08 -21.50 -1.93
C ILE A 76 8.25 -22.79 -1.89
N ARG A 77 7.43 -23.00 -2.94
CA ARG A 77 6.65 -24.23 -3.08
C ARG A 77 7.59 -25.41 -3.26
N GLU A 78 7.25 -26.53 -2.66
CA GLU A 78 7.98 -27.81 -2.87
C GLU A 78 8.05 -28.15 -4.37
N GLY A 79 9.24 -28.56 -4.82
CA GLY A 79 9.53 -28.85 -6.23
C GLY A 79 9.95 -27.64 -7.07
N VAL A 80 9.86 -26.41 -6.55
CA VAL A 80 10.41 -25.23 -7.23
C VAL A 80 11.91 -25.14 -6.93
N ASN A 81 12.73 -25.17 -7.96
CA ASN A 81 14.19 -25.07 -7.83
C ASN A 81 14.64 -23.64 -8.10
N LEU A 82 15.22 -23.00 -7.07
CA LEU A 82 15.83 -21.68 -7.17
C LEU A 82 17.34 -21.79 -6.95
N PRO A 83 18.18 -21.27 -7.86
CA PRO A 83 19.61 -21.15 -7.59
C PRO A 83 19.86 -20.12 -6.50
N SER A 84 20.88 -20.37 -5.66
CA SER A 84 21.32 -19.38 -4.69
C SER A 84 21.85 -18.13 -5.38
N PHE A 85 21.37 -16.97 -4.98
CA PHE A 85 21.89 -15.68 -5.44
C PHE A 85 23.06 -15.19 -4.55
N HIS A 86 23.03 -15.50 -3.26
CA HIS A 86 24.11 -15.20 -2.32
C HIS A 86 24.96 -16.46 -2.07
N HIS A 87 26.14 -16.51 -2.68
CA HIS A 87 27.06 -17.63 -2.55
C HIS A 87 27.87 -17.57 -1.24
N GLY A 88 28.17 -18.74 -0.65
CA GLY A 88 28.95 -18.87 0.58
C GLY A 88 28.59 -20.13 1.36
N GLY A 89 28.27 -19.97 2.66
CA GLY A 89 27.85 -21.06 3.53
C GLY A 89 26.51 -21.68 3.14
N LYS A 90 26.14 -22.77 3.84
CA LYS A 90 24.94 -23.55 3.53
C LYS A 90 23.71 -23.13 4.36
N GLN A 91 23.68 -21.89 4.88
CA GLN A 91 22.55 -21.37 5.63
C GLN A 91 21.29 -21.35 4.75
N GLU A 92 20.11 -21.32 5.36
CA GLU A 92 18.80 -21.39 4.68
C GLU A 92 18.76 -22.51 3.64
N SER A 93 19.23 -23.72 4.02
CA SER A 93 19.32 -24.89 3.11
C SER A 93 20.14 -24.65 1.84
N GLY A 94 21.13 -23.76 1.91
CA GLY A 94 22.00 -23.40 0.78
C GLY A 94 21.40 -22.34 -0.16
N LEU A 95 20.22 -21.85 0.10
CA LEU A 95 19.56 -20.85 -0.75
C LEU A 95 20.05 -19.42 -0.47
N ARG A 96 20.50 -19.14 0.75
CA ARG A 96 20.96 -17.81 1.13
C ARG A 96 22.09 -17.94 2.18
N ALA A 97 23.31 -17.67 1.76
CA ALA A 97 24.47 -17.71 2.63
C ALA A 97 24.50 -16.55 3.65
N GLY A 98 25.24 -16.72 4.75
CA GLY A 98 25.42 -15.78 5.85
C GLY A 98 24.66 -16.20 7.11
N THR A 99 25.29 -15.95 8.27
CA THR A 99 24.72 -16.29 9.57
C THR A 99 23.34 -15.68 9.75
N GLU A 100 22.42 -16.46 10.23
CA GLU A 100 21.02 -16.07 10.45
C GLU A 100 20.93 -14.98 11.52
N ASN A 101 20.16 -13.93 11.26
CA ASN A 101 19.81 -12.91 12.25
C ASN A 101 18.72 -13.45 13.19
N VAL A 102 19.09 -14.36 14.09
CA VAL A 102 18.15 -15.05 14.99
C VAL A 102 17.26 -14.11 15.78
N PRO A 103 17.76 -13.00 16.38
CA PRO A 103 16.87 -12.07 17.09
C PRO A 103 15.78 -11.48 16.19
N ALA A 104 16.10 -11.08 14.96
CA ALA A 104 15.12 -10.53 14.03
C ALA A 104 14.16 -11.61 13.52
N LEU A 105 14.62 -12.84 13.29
CA LEU A 105 13.75 -13.98 12.89
C LEU A 105 12.75 -14.32 14.00
N VAL A 106 13.19 -14.38 15.26
CA VAL A 106 12.29 -14.60 16.40
C VAL A 106 11.25 -13.48 16.53
N GLY A 107 11.70 -12.22 16.39
CA GLY A 107 10.80 -11.05 16.39
C GLY A 107 9.78 -11.10 15.25
N MET A 108 10.21 -11.49 14.05
CA MET A 108 9.32 -11.70 12.89
C MET A 108 8.28 -12.80 13.15
N GLY A 109 8.72 -13.95 13.68
CA GLY A 109 7.83 -15.07 14.03
C GLY A 109 6.79 -14.68 15.07
N LYS A 110 7.20 -13.93 16.11
CA LYS A 110 6.28 -13.42 17.14
C LYS A 110 5.27 -12.42 16.56
N ALA A 111 5.72 -11.50 15.72
CA ALA A 111 4.85 -10.55 15.05
C ALA A 111 3.82 -11.26 14.13
N ALA A 112 4.26 -12.27 13.37
CA ALA A 112 3.38 -13.08 12.53
C ALA A 112 2.31 -13.82 13.36
N GLN A 113 2.70 -14.40 14.50
CA GLN A 113 1.77 -15.04 15.42
C GLN A 113 0.71 -14.04 15.91
N LEU A 114 1.14 -12.93 16.50
CA LEU A 114 0.24 -11.94 17.10
C LEU A 114 -0.73 -11.33 16.08
N VAL A 115 -0.23 -11.00 14.89
CA VAL A 115 -1.08 -10.46 13.82
C VAL A 115 -2.13 -11.46 13.37
N ASN A 116 -1.76 -12.75 13.25
CA ASN A 116 -2.68 -13.79 12.80
C ASN A 116 -3.79 -14.06 13.80
N GLU A 117 -3.51 -13.95 15.10
CA GLU A 117 -4.50 -14.12 16.18
C GLU A 117 -5.66 -13.12 16.09
N ILE A 118 -5.38 -11.88 15.66
CA ILE A 118 -6.37 -10.78 15.61
C ILE A 118 -6.71 -10.35 14.16
N LEU A 119 -6.25 -11.08 13.15
CA LEU A 119 -6.26 -10.62 11.75
C LEU A 119 -7.66 -10.19 11.27
N MET A 120 -8.68 -11.02 11.52
CA MET A 120 -10.02 -10.75 11.01
C MET A 120 -10.68 -9.57 11.72
N GLU A 121 -10.55 -9.50 13.06
CA GLU A 121 -11.07 -8.38 13.86
C GLU A 121 -10.41 -7.07 13.46
N LYS A 122 -9.08 -7.06 13.44
CA LYS A 122 -8.26 -5.92 13.02
C LYS A 122 -8.59 -5.45 11.60
N SER A 123 -8.67 -6.37 10.64
CA SER A 123 -8.97 -6.05 9.24
C SER A 123 -10.37 -5.42 9.09
N ASN A 124 -11.37 -5.96 9.81
CA ASN A 124 -12.73 -5.43 9.80
C ASN A 124 -12.78 -4.02 10.41
N MET A 125 -12.16 -3.82 11.58
CA MET A 125 -12.11 -2.52 12.25
C MET A 125 -11.44 -1.47 11.36
N MET A 126 -10.26 -1.77 10.81
CA MET A 126 -9.56 -0.83 9.92
C MET A 126 -10.34 -0.56 8.63
N SER A 127 -11.05 -1.55 8.09
CA SER A 127 -11.91 -1.34 6.92
C SER A 127 -13.05 -0.37 7.21
N GLN A 128 -13.69 -0.46 8.39
CA GLN A 128 -14.73 0.48 8.80
C GLN A 128 -14.19 1.90 8.96
N LEU A 129 -13.02 2.06 9.61
CA LEU A 129 -12.37 3.35 9.78
C LEU A 129 -11.92 3.94 8.44
N ARG A 130 -11.35 3.12 7.56
CA ARG A 130 -11.00 3.50 6.19
C ARG A 130 -12.20 4.01 5.40
N ASP A 131 -13.28 3.26 5.40
CA ASP A 131 -14.48 3.60 4.64
C ASP A 131 -15.16 4.85 5.22
N TYR A 132 -15.14 5.01 6.54
CA TYR A 132 -15.59 6.22 7.22
C TYR A 132 -14.77 7.45 6.80
N MET A 133 -13.43 7.35 6.81
CA MET A 133 -12.55 8.44 6.37
C MET A 133 -12.76 8.81 4.90
N ILE A 134 -12.86 7.80 4.02
CA ILE A 134 -13.13 8.01 2.59
C ILE A 134 -14.47 8.75 2.43
N HIS A 135 -15.51 8.30 3.12
CA HIS A 135 -16.84 8.92 3.05
C HIS A 135 -16.81 10.38 3.50
N ARG A 136 -16.19 10.69 4.64
CA ARG A 136 -16.05 12.06 5.11
C ARG A 136 -15.34 12.95 4.09
N ILE A 137 -14.18 12.49 3.57
CA ILE A 137 -13.40 13.26 2.59
C ILE A 137 -14.25 13.54 1.34
N GLU A 138 -14.95 12.55 0.80
CA GLU A 138 -15.78 12.73 -0.40
C GLU A 138 -16.99 13.64 -0.19
N GLN A 139 -17.55 13.68 1.01
CA GLN A 139 -18.68 14.56 1.33
C GLN A 139 -18.26 16.00 1.65
N GLU A 140 -17.11 16.18 2.28
CA GLU A 140 -16.70 17.46 2.85
C GLU A 140 -15.67 18.22 2.01
N ILE A 141 -14.93 17.52 1.13
CA ILE A 141 -13.86 18.11 0.31
C ILE A 141 -14.18 17.91 -1.17
N PRO A 142 -14.71 18.93 -1.87
CA PRO A 142 -15.04 18.83 -3.29
C PRO A 142 -13.77 18.62 -4.14
N TYR A 143 -13.96 18.15 -5.37
CA TYR A 143 -12.88 17.95 -6.36
C TYR A 143 -11.76 17.04 -5.84
N CYS A 144 -12.12 15.97 -5.14
CA CYS A 144 -11.24 14.88 -4.77
C CYS A 144 -11.57 13.60 -5.55
N HIS A 145 -10.63 12.68 -5.64
CA HIS A 145 -10.78 11.42 -6.35
C HIS A 145 -10.12 10.28 -5.57
N LEU A 146 -10.89 9.23 -5.25
CA LEU A 146 -10.36 8.02 -4.62
C LEU A 146 -9.61 7.18 -5.67
N ASN A 147 -8.32 6.97 -5.47
CA ASN A 147 -7.47 6.21 -6.38
C ASN A 147 -7.54 4.70 -6.11
N GLY A 148 -7.62 3.92 -7.18
CA GLY A 148 -7.72 2.46 -7.12
C GLY A 148 -9.10 1.92 -6.76
N SER A 149 -9.20 0.61 -6.52
CA SER A 149 -10.48 -0.06 -6.25
C SER A 149 -11.08 0.36 -4.91
N ARG A 150 -12.37 0.68 -4.88
CA ARG A 150 -13.10 0.89 -3.62
C ARG A 150 -13.38 -0.42 -2.87
N ARG A 151 -13.68 -1.49 -3.60
CA ARG A 151 -14.12 -2.78 -3.02
C ARG A 151 -12.95 -3.72 -2.74
N LYS A 152 -12.06 -3.91 -3.72
CA LYS A 152 -10.87 -4.77 -3.60
C LYS A 152 -9.69 -3.93 -3.12
N ARG A 153 -9.72 -3.51 -1.86
CA ARG A 153 -8.76 -2.59 -1.23
C ARG A 153 -8.27 -3.13 0.10
N LEU A 154 -6.98 -2.92 0.38
CA LEU A 154 -6.41 -3.17 1.71
C LEU A 154 -7.18 -2.43 2.80
N PRO A 155 -7.37 -3.04 3.99
CA PRO A 155 -8.14 -2.44 5.07
C PRO A 155 -7.56 -1.15 5.61
N ASN A 156 -6.26 -0.96 5.47
CA ASN A 156 -5.50 0.15 6.06
C ASN A 156 -5.08 1.24 5.07
N ASN A 157 -5.47 1.15 3.80
CA ASN A 157 -4.99 2.06 2.75
C ASN A 157 -6.08 2.99 2.24
N ILE A 158 -5.79 4.28 2.23
CA ILE A 158 -6.58 5.33 1.61
C ILE A 158 -5.64 6.14 0.72
N ASN A 159 -5.94 6.24 -0.56
CA ASN A 159 -5.17 7.05 -1.49
C ASN A 159 -6.14 7.94 -2.27
N ILE A 160 -6.00 9.25 -2.09
CA ILE A 160 -6.89 10.25 -2.66
C ILE A 160 -6.08 11.34 -3.34
N SER A 161 -6.54 11.75 -4.51
CA SER A 161 -6.02 12.91 -5.23
C SER A 161 -6.95 14.11 -5.04
N PHE A 162 -6.36 15.29 -4.80
CA PHE A 162 -7.07 16.55 -4.61
C PHE A 162 -6.70 17.51 -5.74
N SER A 163 -7.68 17.97 -6.51
CA SER A 163 -7.44 18.97 -7.56
C SER A 163 -7.03 20.31 -6.97
N PHE A 164 -6.15 21.01 -7.69
CA PHE A 164 -5.71 22.39 -7.38
C PHE A 164 -4.87 22.57 -6.12
N VAL A 165 -4.38 21.48 -5.52
CA VAL A 165 -3.43 21.47 -4.41
C VAL A 165 -2.31 20.50 -4.72
N ASP A 166 -1.12 20.78 -4.24
CA ASP A 166 0.04 19.90 -4.35
C ASP A 166 0.09 18.94 -3.17
N GLY A 167 0.33 17.64 -3.44
CA GLY A 167 0.33 16.59 -2.42
C GLY A 167 1.48 16.74 -1.41
N GLU A 168 2.66 17.21 -1.84
CA GLU A 168 3.78 17.46 -0.92
C GLU A 168 3.44 18.61 0.05
N THR A 169 2.77 19.65 -0.45
CA THR A 169 2.27 20.75 0.38
C THR A 169 1.29 20.23 1.44
N ILE A 170 0.35 19.34 1.06
CA ILE A 170 -0.58 18.74 2.03
C ILE A 170 0.18 17.93 3.09
N VAL A 171 1.18 17.13 2.68
CA VAL A 171 2.00 16.32 3.61
C VAL A 171 2.70 17.20 4.63
N ILE A 172 3.37 18.27 4.17
CA ILE A 172 4.10 19.20 5.06
C ILE A 172 3.15 19.89 6.05
N LEU A 173 2.00 20.36 5.58
CA LEU A 173 1.05 21.08 6.45
C LEU A 173 0.37 20.13 7.45
N LEU A 174 0.07 18.89 7.08
CA LEU A 174 -0.43 17.87 8.01
C LEU A 174 0.64 17.46 9.03
N ASP A 175 1.92 17.37 8.63
CA ASP A 175 3.03 17.09 9.55
C ASP A 175 3.18 18.18 10.62
N MET A 176 2.98 19.44 10.27
CA MET A 176 2.95 20.57 11.23
C MET A 176 1.81 20.44 12.26
N GLU A 177 0.72 19.75 11.90
CA GLU A 177 -0.39 19.39 12.78
C GLU A 177 -0.14 18.07 13.55
N GLY A 178 1.04 17.44 13.39
CA GLY A 178 1.39 16.15 13.98
C GLY A 178 0.70 14.95 13.31
N ILE A 179 0.29 15.07 12.05
CA ILE A 179 -0.39 14.03 11.28
C ILE A 179 0.54 13.55 10.16
N CYS A 180 1.04 12.32 10.28
CA CYS A 180 1.97 11.73 9.32
C CYS A 180 1.24 11.04 8.16
N VAL A 181 1.48 11.51 6.94
CA VAL A 181 0.94 10.95 5.69
C VAL A 181 2.05 10.88 4.63
N SER A 182 1.76 10.41 3.42
CA SER A 182 2.75 10.35 2.33
C SER A 182 2.16 10.89 1.03
N ALA A 183 2.96 11.62 0.26
CA ALA A 183 2.65 11.96 -1.14
C ALA A 183 3.23 10.86 -2.04
N GLY A 184 2.39 10.14 -2.77
CA GLY A 184 2.83 9.09 -3.70
C GLY A 184 3.62 7.96 -3.04
N SER A 185 4.69 7.52 -3.69
CA SER A 185 5.63 6.52 -3.14
C SER A 185 6.59 7.19 -2.16
N ALA A 186 6.60 6.73 -0.91
CA ALA A 186 7.54 7.20 0.12
C ALA A 186 9.03 6.99 -0.25
N CYS A 187 9.31 6.17 -1.26
CA CYS A 187 10.67 5.88 -1.74
C CYS A 187 11.23 6.98 -2.66
N ASN A 188 10.40 7.86 -3.20
CA ASN A 188 10.81 8.94 -4.11
C ASN A 188 10.79 10.33 -3.44
N ALA A 189 10.83 10.37 -2.11
CA ALA A 189 10.91 11.62 -1.35
C ALA A 189 12.11 12.46 -1.80
N GLY A 190 11.86 13.62 -2.38
CA GLY A 190 12.88 14.55 -2.87
C GLY A 190 12.94 14.76 -4.39
N GLN A 191 12.12 14.04 -5.18
CA GLN A 191 11.92 14.35 -6.61
C GLN A 191 10.44 14.64 -6.84
N SER A 192 10.13 15.81 -7.38
CA SER A 192 8.77 16.25 -7.79
C SER A 192 8.28 15.47 -9.03
N ILE A 193 8.30 14.13 -8.93
CA ILE A 193 7.89 13.23 -10.03
C ILE A 193 6.57 12.60 -9.64
N THR A 194 5.57 12.73 -10.49
CA THR A 194 4.29 12.02 -10.36
C THR A 194 4.57 10.51 -10.26
N SER A 195 3.89 9.83 -9.35
CA SER A 195 4.03 8.38 -9.20
C SER A 195 3.64 7.66 -10.49
N HIS A 196 4.49 6.74 -10.96
CA HIS A 196 4.18 5.87 -12.11
C HIS A 196 2.91 5.03 -11.88
N VAL A 197 2.55 4.72 -10.63
CA VAL A 197 1.30 4.01 -10.28
C VAL A 197 0.10 4.91 -10.57
N ILE A 198 0.17 6.18 -10.18
CA ILE A 198 -0.89 7.16 -10.40
C ILE A 198 -1.06 7.46 -11.90
N GLU A 199 0.05 7.54 -12.65
CA GLU A 199 0.02 7.66 -14.10
C GLU A 199 -0.58 6.41 -14.78
N ALA A 200 -0.19 5.22 -14.32
CA ALA A 200 -0.67 3.95 -14.86
C ALA A 200 -2.19 3.73 -14.68
N ILE A 201 -2.81 4.33 -13.66
CA ILE A 201 -4.28 4.33 -13.49
C ILE A 201 -4.98 5.47 -14.26
N GLY A 202 -4.24 6.23 -15.09
CA GLY A 202 -4.77 7.23 -16.00
C GLY A 202 -4.90 8.64 -15.42
N LEU A 203 -4.37 8.91 -14.22
CA LEU A 203 -4.39 10.24 -13.63
C LEU A 203 -3.19 11.06 -14.11
N THR A 204 -3.46 12.30 -14.49
CA THR A 204 -2.45 13.22 -15.02
C THR A 204 -2.60 14.63 -14.46
N GLY A 205 -1.64 15.50 -14.72
CA GLY A 205 -1.69 16.93 -14.43
C GLY A 205 -1.82 17.26 -12.94
N SER A 206 -2.68 18.21 -12.60
CA SER A 206 -2.84 18.71 -11.23
C SER A 206 -3.44 17.66 -10.29
N LEU A 207 -4.34 16.81 -10.79
CA LEU A 207 -4.98 15.75 -9.99
C LEU A 207 -3.95 14.71 -9.55
N ALA A 208 -3.06 14.29 -10.46
CA ALA A 208 -1.98 13.35 -10.12
C ALA A 208 -1.00 13.92 -9.09
N ARG A 209 -0.64 15.22 -9.22
CA ARG A 209 0.24 15.89 -8.25
C ARG A 209 -0.37 16.08 -6.87
N GLY A 210 -1.70 16.21 -6.80
CA GLY A 210 -2.43 16.37 -5.53
C GLY A 210 -2.68 15.06 -4.77
N THR A 211 -1.94 13.99 -5.06
CA THR A 211 -2.16 12.67 -4.47
C THR A 211 -1.55 12.56 -3.08
N VAL A 212 -2.35 12.09 -2.12
CA VAL A 212 -1.93 11.80 -0.74
C VAL A 212 -2.37 10.39 -0.35
N ARG A 213 -1.47 9.64 0.30
CA ARG A 213 -1.76 8.33 0.88
C ARG A 213 -1.81 8.42 2.39
N PHE A 214 -2.93 7.99 2.96
CA PHE A 214 -3.12 7.76 4.39
C PHE A 214 -3.03 6.27 4.66
N THR A 215 -2.36 5.89 5.73
CA THR A 215 -2.21 4.47 6.11
C THR A 215 -2.59 4.31 7.58
N LEU A 216 -3.64 3.51 7.82
CA LEU A 216 -4.14 3.24 9.16
C LEU A 216 -3.35 2.09 9.83
N SER A 217 -3.44 2.03 11.13
CA SER A 217 -2.92 0.93 11.95
C SER A 217 -4.01 0.33 12.84
N SER A 218 -3.70 -0.77 13.52
CA SER A 218 -4.59 -1.35 14.54
C SER A 218 -4.83 -0.45 15.76
N HIS A 219 -4.09 0.65 15.88
CA HIS A 219 -4.21 1.62 16.97
C HIS A 219 -4.90 2.91 16.55
N THR A 220 -5.20 3.07 15.25
CA THR A 220 -5.88 4.27 14.74
C THR A 220 -7.29 4.34 15.31
N THR A 221 -7.67 5.50 15.83
CA THR A 221 -8.99 5.76 16.41
C THR A 221 -9.88 6.58 15.47
N LYS A 222 -11.18 6.62 15.76
CA LYS A 222 -12.12 7.45 15.01
C LYS A 222 -11.83 8.94 15.22
N GLU A 223 -11.44 9.33 16.42
CA GLU A 223 -11.09 10.71 16.79
C GLU A 223 -9.86 11.21 16.01
N GLU A 224 -8.85 10.35 15.80
CA GLU A 224 -7.69 10.67 14.98
C GLU A 224 -8.09 10.89 13.52
N ILE A 225 -9.03 10.09 12.99
CA ILE A 225 -9.58 10.28 11.65
C ILE A 225 -10.35 11.58 11.54
N ASP A 226 -11.21 11.87 12.52
CA ASP A 226 -12.01 13.11 12.56
C ASP A 226 -11.08 14.33 12.55
N ARG A 227 -10.07 14.36 13.42
CA ARG A 227 -9.05 15.41 13.46
C ARG A 227 -8.30 15.53 12.12
N THR A 228 -7.95 14.39 11.52
CA THR A 228 -7.21 14.38 10.24
C THR A 228 -8.05 14.98 9.11
N VAL A 229 -9.33 14.63 9.02
CA VAL A 229 -10.22 15.15 7.96
C VAL A 229 -10.50 16.63 8.17
N ASP A 230 -10.70 17.08 9.42
CA ASP A 230 -10.92 18.50 9.73
C ASP A 230 -9.69 19.35 9.36
N ALA A 231 -8.48 18.93 9.75
CA ALA A 231 -7.23 19.60 9.37
C ALA A 231 -7.03 19.61 7.85
N LEU A 232 -7.25 18.46 7.19
CA LEU A 232 -7.12 18.31 5.74
C LEU A 232 -8.05 19.28 4.98
N LYS A 233 -9.29 19.40 5.43
CA LYS A 233 -10.29 20.31 4.86
C LYS A 233 -9.83 21.77 4.91
N GLU A 234 -9.36 22.23 6.08
CA GLU A 234 -8.83 23.59 6.21
C GLU A 234 -7.59 23.84 5.36
N ILE A 235 -6.66 22.87 5.32
CA ILE A 235 -5.44 22.95 4.51
C ILE A 235 -5.80 23.09 3.03
N ILE A 236 -6.68 22.22 2.52
CA ILE A 236 -7.07 22.23 1.10
C ILE A 236 -7.81 23.52 0.75
N GLU A 237 -8.73 23.98 1.57
CA GLU A 237 -9.48 25.20 1.32
C GLU A 237 -8.56 26.43 1.27
N LYS A 238 -7.66 26.58 2.25
CA LYS A 238 -6.67 27.67 2.27
C LYS A 238 -5.77 27.67 1.03
N ASN A 239 -5.26 26.49 0.63
CA ASN A 239 -4.36 26.39 -0.52
C ASN A 239 -5.10 26.64 -1.84
N ARG A 240 -6.32 26.15 -2.01
CA ARG A 240 -7.15 26.44 -3.20
C ARG A 240 -7.48 27.92 -3.34
N ASN A 241 -7.76 28.62 -2.24
CA ASN A 241 -8.01 30.05 -2.23
C ASN A 241 -6.80 30.89 -2.67
N LEU A 242 -5.59 30.33 -2.59
CA LEU A 242 -4.37 30.97 -3.10
C LEU A 242 -4.04 30.56 -4.55
N ASN A 243 -4.79 29.60 -5.15
CA ASN A 243 -4.49 29.04 -6.47
C ASN A 243 -5.29 29.74 -7.57
N ALA A 244 -4.63 30.53 -8.41
CA ALA A 244 -5.26 31.24 -9.51
C ALA A 244 -6.02 30.32 -10.49
N LYS A 245 -5.52 29.08 -10.74
CA LYS A 245 -6.20 28.12 -11.62
C LYS A 245 -7.52 27.62 -11.02
N TYR A 246 -7.61 27.58 -9.71
CA TYR A 246 -8.86 27.22 -9.02
C TYR A 246 -9.93 28.32 -9.21
N HIS A 247 -9.54 29.57 -9.11
CA HIS A 247 -10.45 30.69 -9.34
C HIS A 247 -10.98 30.72 -10.78
N ILE A 248 -10.10 30.56 -11.77
CA ILE A 248 -10.49 30.46 -13.18
C ILE A 248 -11.45 29.28 -13.41
N PHE A 249 -11.17 28.14 -12.79
CA PHE A 249 -12.04 26.96 -12.87
C PHE A 249 -13.43 27.24 -12.31
N LEU A 250 -13.52 27.91 -11.15
CA LEU A 250 -14.81 28.26 -10.53
C LEU A 250 -15.62 29.26 -11.39
N GLU A 251 -14.94 30.23 -12.00
CA GLU A 251 -15.57 31.20 -12.90
C GLU A 251 -16.19 30.51 -14.13
N ASN A 252 -15.44 29.58 -14.74
CA ASN A 252 -15.89 28.84 -15.92
C ASN A 252 -17.00 27.83 -15.65
N ASN A 253 -17.24 27.44 -14.38
CA ASN A 253 -18.25 26.47 -13.98
C ASN A 253 -19.40 27.09 -13.16
N ARG A 254 -19.59 28.41 -13.21
CA ARG A 254 -20.71 29.14 -12.54
C ARG A 254 -22.01 29.16 -13.36
N HIS A 255 -22.12 28.27 -14.38
CA HIS A 255 -23.33 28.19 -15.25
C HIS A 255 -24.12 26.92 -15.01
#